data_86226fe5073d9b296e0d8c9fe0d57d3d
#
_entry.id   86226fe5073d9b296e0d8c9fe0d57d3d
#
_cell.length_a   1.000
_cell.length_b   1.000
_cell.length_c   1.000
_cell.angle_alpha   90.00
_cell.angle_beta   90.00
_cell.angle_gamma   90.00
#
_symmetry.space_group_name_H-M   'P 1'
#
loop_
_entity.id
_entity.type
_entity.pdbx_description
1 polymer ?
#
loop_
_entity_poly.entity_id
_entity_poly.type
_entity_poly.pdbx_seq_one_letter_code
_entity_poly.pdbx_strand_id
1 'polypeptide(L)'
;MIKTIVMSLLIFAGMVAYDSATSKPTPTTPPTKQEQQQQQINKHEKSAAMALFVSLLPDRKTWPSPMQKFYLAFNMEEVIDPIRQNPQWTPLKSMSQDIPKALIAIEDHDYYNHGAIAVDGVLRALLVNITAGEVVQGGSTLTQQFVKNVFLTHEQSMERKIEEAILSLMLEDNYTKDEILELYLNTTYFGAGANGIKQAANKYFGKAPSALSLAEAAVIAALPYAPSALNPLENPQDCKKRQLLVLAAMHKYGMINQAQLAEAKAERIRLSNGTRI
;
A
#
# COMPACT_ATOMS: atom_id res chain seq x y z
N MET A 1 -25.99 -15.29 -8.08
CA MET A 1 -25.46 -14.15 -8.88
C MET A 1 -26.33 -12.91 -8.74
N ILE A 2 -27.57 -12.83 -9.23
CA ILE A 2 -28.40 -11.61 -9.17
C ILE A 2 -28.62 -11.11 -7.74
N LYS A 3 -28.90 -11.98 -6.76
CA LYS A 3 -29.06 -11.60 -5.33
C LYS A 3 -27.79 -10.99 -4.72
N THR A 4 -26.63 -11.48 -5.12
CA THR A 4 -25.33 -10.96 -4.64
C THR A 4 -25.06 -9.57 -5.20
N ILE A 5 -25.34 -9.36 -6.49
CA ILE A 5 -25.18 -8.06 -7.17
C ILE A 5 -26.15 -7.02 -6.59
N VAL A 6 -27.42 -7.40 -6.38
CA VAL A 6 -28.42 -6.48 -5.78
C VAL A 6 -28.02 -6.11 -4.36
N MET A 7 -27.52 -7.04 -3.56
CA MET A 7 -27.08 -6.78 -2.19
C MET A 7 -25.85 -5.89 -2.16
N SER A 8 -24.87 -6.09 -3.07
CA SER A 8 -23.71 -5.22 -3.22
C SER A 8 -24.10 -3.79 -3.64
N LEU A 9 -25.07 -3.65 -4.53
CA LEU A 9 -25.61 -2.35 -4.95
C LEU A 9 -26.39 -1.63 -3.83
N LEU A 10 -27.15 -2.35 -3.00
CA LEU A 10 -27.84 -1.78 -1.84
C LEU A 10 -26.85 -1.35 -0.75
N ILE A 11 -25.78 -2.12 -0.54
CA ILE A 11 -24.70 -1.77 0.37
C ILE A 11 -23.96 -0.53 -0.15
N PHE A 12 -23.64 -0.48 -1.43
CA PHE A 12 -23.00 0.68 -2.08
C PHE A 12 -23.91 1.93 -2.00
N ALA A 13 -25.18 1.81 -2.29
CA ALA A 13 -26.15 2.93 -2.17
C ALA A 13 -26.29 3.39 -0.70
N GLY A 14 -26.26 2.48 0.26
CA GLY A 14 -26.24 2.80 1.69
C GLY A 14 -24.94 3.54 2.10
N MET A 15 -23.79 3.14 1.57
CA MET A 15 -22.51 3.82 1.81
C MET A 15 -22.49 5.23 1.21
N VAL A 16 -22.93 5.39 -0.04
CA VAL A 16 -23.00 6.71 -0.70
C VAL A 16 -23.98 7.63 0.02
N ALA A 17 -25.12 7.12 0.48
CA ALA A 17 -26.09 7.88 1.26
C ALA A 17 -25.52 8.27 2.64
N TYR A 18 -24.74 7.39 3.28
CA TYR A 18 -24.07 7.67 4.54
C TYR A 18 -22.96 8.72 4.37
N ASP A 19 -22.12 8.59 3.35
CA ASP A 19 -21.06 9.54 3.03
C ASP A 19 -21.62 10.92 2.68
N SER A 20 -22.66 11.00 1.83
CA SER A 20 -23.32 12.25 1.50
C SER A 20 -24.02 12.92 2.70
N ALA A 21 -24.48 12.14 3.69
CA ALA A 21 -25.05 12.66 4.93
C ALA A 21 -24.00 13.10 5.97
N THR A 22 -22.74 12.63 5.83
CA THR A 22 -21.65 12.88 6.79
C THR A 22 -20.52 13.72 6.22
N SER A 23 -20.46 13.91 4.89
CA SER A 23 -19.44 14.72 4.21
C SER A 23 -19.63 16.18 4.55
N LYS A 24 -18.86 16.65 5.54
CA LYS A 24 -18.56 18.08 5.67
C LYS A 24 -17.57 18.45 4.56
N PRO A 25 -17.67 19.66 3.98
CA PRO A 25 -16.69 20.12 3.02
C PRO A 25 -15.29 20.03 3.65
N THR A 26 -14.33 19.53 2.88
CA THR A 26 -12.93 19.38 3.28
C THR A 26 -12.44 20.68 3.88
N PRO A 27 -12.04 20.74 5.17
CA PRO A 27 -11.56 21.97 5.75
C PRO A 27 -10.24 22.33 5.08
N THR A 28 -10.15 23.57 4.61
CA THR A 28 -8.94 24.16 4.01
C THR A 28 -7.83 24.44 5.03
N THR A 29 -8.07 24.11 6.30
CA THR A 29 -7.13 24.24 7.42
C THR A 29 -7.04 22.94 8.20
N PRO A 30 -5.86 22.57 8.71
CA PRO A 30 -5.72 21.37 9.53
C PRO A 30 -6.63 21.46 10.76
N PRO A 31 -7.29 20.35 11.15
CA PRO A 31 -8.26 20.34 12.23
C PRO A 31 -7.60 20.76 13.55
N THR A 32 -8.30 21.55 14.32
CA THR A 32 -7.88 21.97 15.67
C THR A 32 -7.81 20.76 16.60
N LYS A 33 -7.03 20.86 17.69
CA LYS A 33 -6.96 19.80 18.71
C LYS A 33 -8.35 19.39 19.25
N GLN A 34 -9.26 20.34 19.35
CA GLN A 34 -10.65 20.06 19.78
C GLN A 34 -11.44 19.26 18.73
N GLU A 35 -11.30 19.60 17.45
CA GLU A 35 -11.94 18.85 16.37
C GLU A 35 -11.38 17.45 16.24
N GLN A 36 -10.07 17.27 16.41
CA GLN A 36 -9.43 15.93 16.44
C GLN A 36 -9.96 15.09 17.61
N GLN A 37 -10.11 15.69 18.78
CA GLN A 37 -10.63 15.02 19.96
C GLN A 37 -12.11 14.64 19.79
N GLN A 38 -12.92 15.52 19.19
CA GLN A 38 -14.33 15.24 18.89
C GLN A 38 -14.48 14.16 17.82
N GLN A 39 -13.61 14.13 16.82
CA GLN A 39 -13.59 13.05 15.81
C GLN A 39 -13.22 11.70 16.43
N GLN A 40 -12.27 11.67 17.38
CA GLN A 40 -11.92 10.45 18.11
C GLN A 40 -13.08 9.96 19.00
N ILE A 41 -13.77 10.86 19.70
CA ILE A 41 -14.94 10.51 20.52
C ILE A 41 -16.05 9.93 19.65
N ASN A 42 -16.40 10.59 18.55
CA ASN A 42 -17.42 10.12 17.62
C ASN A 42 -17.05 8.78 16.98
N LYS A 43 -15.76 8.55 16.68
CA LYS A 43 -15.26 7.27 16.18
C LYS A 43 -15.42 6.16 17.23
N HIS A 44 -15.13 6.46 18.49
CA HIS A 44 -15.26 5.52 19.62
C HIS A 44 -16.72 5.14 19.90
N GLU A 45 -17.64 6.11 19.88
CA GLU A 45 -19.07 5.86 20.08
C GLU A 45 -19.69 5.02 18.95
N LYS A 46 -19.31 5.31 17.70
CA LYS A 46 -19.73 4.50 16.53
C LYS A 46 -19.20 3.07 16.61
N SER A 47 -17.94 2.90 17.01
CA SER A 47 -17.32 1.59 17.22
C SER A 47 -18.01 0.80 18.33
N ALA A 48 -18.35 1.44 19.45
CA ALA A 48 -19.04 0.79 20.57
C ALA A 48 -20.47 0.35 20.20
N ALA A 49 -21.23 1.18 19.48
CA ALA A 49 -22.56 0.84 19.01
C ALA A 49 -22.53 -0.32 18.00
N MET A 50 -21.57 -0.32 17.10
CA MET A 50 -21.35 -1.41 16.15
C MET A 50 -20.92 -2.70 16.86
N ALA A 51 -20.01 -2.63 17.83
CA ALA A 51 -19.58 -3.78 18.64
C ALA A 51 -20.76 -4.41 19.40
N LEU A 52 -21.64 -3.60 19.99
CA LEU A 52 -22.84 -4.08 20.65
C LEU A 52 -23.79 -4.77 19.66
N PHE A 53 -24.05 -4.17 18.50
CA PHE A 53 -24.87 -4.78 17.46
C PHE A 53 -24.30 -6.12 16.98
N VAL A 54 -22.99 -6.17 16.75
CA VAL A 54 -22.28 -7.39 16.30
C VAL A 54 -22.30 -8.49 17.37
N SER A 55 -22.26 -8.14 18.66
CA SER A 55 -22.33 -9.13 19.76
C SER A 55 -23.68 -9.86 19.84
N LEU A 56 -24.71 -9.32 19.23
CA LEU A 56 -26.04 -9.92 19.12
C LEU A 56 -26.21 -10.84 17.90
N LEU A 57 -25.23 -10.83 16.97
CA LEU A 57 -25.28 -11.64 15.76
C LEU A 57 -24.63 -13.03 15.99
N PRO A 58 -24.96 -14.04 15.14
CA PRO A 58 -24.28 -15.34 15.16
C PRO A 58 -22.76 -15.20 14.95
N ASP A 59 -21.99 -16.25 15.31
CA ASP A 59 -20.55 -16.27 15.11
C ASP A 59 -20.17 -15.81 13.69
N ARG A 60 -19.30 -14.81 13.60
CA ARG A 60 -18.87 -14.18 12.33
C ARG A 60 -18.34 -15.19 11.30
N LYS A 61 -17.78 -16.29 11.75
CA LYS A 61 -17.31 -17.38 10.87
C LYS A 61 -18.43 -18.04 10.08
N THR A 62 -19.67 -17.91 10.56
CA THR A 62 -20.86 -18.45 9.90
C THR A 62 -21.53 -17.47 8.94
N TRP A 63 -21.04 -16.22 8.90
CA TRP A 63 -21.63 -15.21 8.03
C TRP A 63 -21.29 -15.47 6.57
N PRO A 64 -22.19 -15.13 5.63
CA PRO A 64 -21.88 -15.11 4.20
C PRO A 64 -20.67 -14.22 3.92
N SER A 65 -19.80 -14.64 2.99
CA SER A 65 -18.58 -13.91 2.63
C SER A 65 -18.78 -12.40 2.40
N PRO A 66 -19.84 -11.93 1.73
CA PRO A 66 -20.09 -10.48 1.59
C PRO A 66 -20.30 -9.76 2.91
N MET A 67 -20.96 -10.39 3.88
CA MET A 67 -21.18 -9.79 5.22
C MET A 67 -19.89 -9.72 6.04
N GLN A 68 -19.04 -10.75 5.96
CA GLN A 68 -17.73 -10.74 6.60
C GLN A 68 -16.86 -9.59 6.05
N LYS A 69 -16.81 -9.44 4.74
CA LYS A 69 -16.07 -8.38 4.07
C LYS A 69 -16.59 -6.99 4.42
N PHE A 70 -17.92 -6.83 4.44
CA PHE A 70 -18.56 -5.59 4.86
C PHE A 70 -18.18 -5.22 6.30
N TYR A 71 -18.24 -6.18 7.21
CA TYR A 71 -17.82 -5.97 8.58
C TYR A 71 -16.36 -5.53 8.69
N LEU A 72 -15.45 -6.23 7.99
CA LEU A 72 -14.03 -5.88 7.98
C LEU A 72 -13.75 -4.49 7.40
N ALA A 73 -14.55 -4.04 6.44
CA ALA A 73 -14.45 -2.71 5.89
C ALA A 73 -14.66 -1.61 6.95
N PHE A 74 -15.57 -1.83 7.89
CA PHE A 74 -15.83 -0.89 9.00
C PHE A 74 -14.97 -1.14 10.26
N ASN A 75 -14.29 -2.28 10.33
CA ASN A 75 -13.46 -2.68 11.46
C ASN A 75 -12.05 -3.08 10.99
N MET A 76 -11.45 -2.26 10.12
CA MET A 76 -10.11 -2.52 9.56
C MET A 76 -9.04 -2.66 10.63
N GLU A 77 -9.25 -2.03 11.78
CA GLU A 77 -8.38 -2.12 12.96
C GLU A 77 -8.18 -3.59 13.42
N GLU A 78 -9.20 -4.43 13.31
CA GLU A 78 -9.06 -5.87 13.67
C GLU A 78 -8.02 -6.61 12.82
N VAL A 79 -7.78 -6.14 11.59
CA VAL A 79 -6.75 -6.69 10.71
C VAL A 79 -5.42 -5.95 10.87
N ILE A 80 -5.47 -4.63 11.06
CA ILE A 80 -4.29 -3.76 11.06
C ILE A 80 -3.56 -3.79 12.40
N ASP A 81 -4.27 -3.83 13.53
CA ASP A 81 -3.63 -3.81 14.85
C ASP A 81 -2.69 -5.01 15.11
N PRO A 82 -3.05 -6.27 14.77
CA PRO A 82 -2.13 -7.38 14.85
C PRO A 82 -0.88 -7.22 13.97
N ILE A 83 -1.01 -6.56 12.80
CA ILE A 83 0.11 -6.27 11.91
C ILE A 83 1.08 -5.29 12.59
N ARG A 84 0.56 -4.22 13.19
CA ARG A 84 1.36 -3.23 13.92
C ARG A 84 2.05 -3.79 15.17
N GLN A 85 1.48 -4.82 15.78
CA GLN A 85 2.07 -5.51 16.93
C GLN A 85 3.17 -6.51 16.57
N ASN A 86 3.45 -6.72 15.28
CA ASN A 86 4.49 -7.63 14.85
C ASN A 86 5.88 -7.16 15.34
N PRO A 87 6.70 -8.00 15.99
CA PRO A 87 8.06 -7.65 16.43
C PRO A 87 9.01 -7.22 15.30
N GLN A 88 8.65 -7.53 14.05
CA GLN A 88 9.37 -7.08 12.86
C GLN A 88 8.92 -5.71 12.36
N TRP A 89 7.92 -5.11 13.00
CA TRP A 89 7.42 -3.78 12.62
C TRP A 89 8.54 -2.73 12.67
N THR A 90 8.60 -1.91 11.66
CA THR A 90 9.54 -0.79 11.58
C THR A 90 8.75 0.48 11.29
N PRO A 91 8.71 1.46 12.22
CA PRO A 91 8.06 2.74 11.97
C PRO A 91 8.69 3.46 10.76
N LEU A 92 7.87 4.14 9.95
CA LEU A 92 8.31 4.86 8.76
C LEU A 92 9.45 5.84 9.07
N LYS A 93 9.37 6.53 10.21
CA LYS A 93 10.40 7.48 10.69
C LYS A 93 11.73 6.82 11.06
N SER A 94 11.73 5.50 11.31
CA SER A 94 12.91 4.72 11.68
C SER A 94 13.59 4.04 10.49
N MET A 95 13.08 4.25 9.27
CA MET A 95 13.68 3.76 8.03
C MET A 95 14.56 4.83 7.39
N SER A 96 15.47 4.43 6.51
CA SER A 96 16.09 5.35 5.55
C SER A 96 14.98 6.02 4.72
N GLN A 97 14.99 7.34 4.64
CA GLN A 97 13.97 8.10 3.90
C GLN A 97 14.04 7.86 2.38
N ASP A 98 15.10 7.24 1.91
CA ASP A 98 15.23 6.84 0.51
C ASP A 98 14.33 5.64 0.17
N ILE A 99 13.96 4.81 1.14
CA ILE A 99 13.07 3.65 0.92
C ILE A 99 11.67 4.09 0.47
N PRO A 100 10.92 4.90 1.24
CA PRO A 100 9.61 5.36 0.82
C PRO A 100 9.67 6.20 -0.45
N LYS A 101 10.69 7.05 -0.63
CA LYS A 101 10.88 7.83 -1.86
C LYS A 101 11.07 6.93 -3.08
N ALA A 102 11.93 5.91 -2.99
CA ALA A 102 12.19 4.98 -4.08
C ALA A 102 10.93 4.19 -4.47
N LEU A 103 10.16 3.73 -3.46
CA LEU A 103 8.92 3.01 -3.69
C LEU A 103 7.86 3.91 -4.36
N ILE A 104 7.65 5.10 -3.83
CA ILE A 104 6.71 6.08 -4.40
C ILE A 104 7.11 6.42 -5.84
N ALA A 105 8.39 6.67 -6.10
CA ALA A 105 8.86 7.04 -7.43
C ALA A 105 8.53 5.99 -8.50
N ILE A 106 8.61 4.71 -8.18
CA ILE A 106 8.46 3.64 -9.18
C ILE A 106 7.04 3.07 -9.23
N GLU A 107 6.32 3.01 -8.11
CA GLU A 107 5.00 2.41 -8.02
C GLU A 107 3.88 3.44 -8.16
N ASP A 108 4.03 4.64 -7.55
CA ASP A 108 2.94 5.61 -7.40
C ASP A 108 3.48 7.02 -7.17
N HIS A 109 4.13 7.60 -8.19
CA HIS A 109 4.91 8.84 -8.07
C HIS A 109 4.13 10.06 -7.57
N ASP A 110 2.81 10.03 -7.66
CA ASP A 110 1.91 11.10 -7.25
C ASP A 110 1.09 10.74 -5.97
N TYR A 111 1.57 9.75 -5.22
CA TYR A 111 0.91 9.11 -4.08
C TYR A 111 0.25 10.08 -3.09
N TYR A 112 0.92 11.19 -2.78
CA TYR A 112 0.41 12.17 -1.82
C TYR A 112 -0.61 13.15 -2.40
N ASN A 113 -0.77 13.21 -3.72
CA ASN A 113 -1.60 14.21 -4.40
C ASN A 113 -2.93 13.66 -4.94
N HIS A 114 -3.10 12.32 -4.95
CA HIS A 114 -4.35 11.69 -5.36
C HIS A 114 -5.00 10.93 -4.18
N GLY A 115 -6.29 10.59 -4.32
CA GLY A 115 -7.00 9.72 -3.37
C GLY A 115 -6.66 8.25 -3.55
N ALA A 116 -7.45 7.39 -2.94
CA ALA A 116 -7.27 5.93 -2.96
C ALA A 116 -7.23 5.33 -4.38
N ILE A 117 -7.87 5.99 -5.34
CA ILE A 117 -7.91 5.60 -6.75
C ILE A 117 -7.36 6.75 -7.58
N ALA A 118 -6.27 6.51 -8.31
CA ALA A 118 -5.68 7.48 -9.23
C ALA A 118 -6.32 7.35 -10.62
N VAL A 119 -7.43 8.06 -10.86
CA VAL A 119 -8.16 7.99 -12.16
C VAL A 119 -7.24 8.37 -13.32
N ASP A 120 -6.46 9.44 -13.18
CA ASP A 120 -5.50 9.88 -14.21
C ASP A 120 -4.39 8.85 -14.43
N GLY A 121 -3.97 8.15 -13.37
CA GLY A 121 -3.01 7.05 -13.45
C GLY A 121 -3.55 5.87 -14.25
N VAL A 122 -4.80 5.51 -14.01
CA VAL A 122 -5.48 4.42 -14.75
C VAL A 122 -5.62 4.78 -16.23
N LEU A 123 -6.06 5.99 -16.57
CA LEU A 123 -6.19 6.46 -17.94
C LEU A 123 -4.83 6.51 -18.66
N ARG A 124 -3.80 6.99 -17.98
CA ARG A 124 -2.43 7.03 -18.53
C ARG A 124 -1.89 5.62 -18.77
N ALA A 125 -2.03 4.72 -17.81
CA ALA A 125 -1.61 3.33 -17.94
C ALA A 125 -2.32 2.65 -19.12
N LEU A 126 -3.63 2.89 -19.28
CA LEU A 126 -4.40 2.37 -20.41
C LEU A 126 -3.85 2.86 -21.75
N LEU A 127 -3.57 4.16 -21.89
CA LEU A 127 -3.01 4.73 -23.12
C LEU A 127 -1.62 4.17 -23.43
N VAL A 128 -0.75 4.08 -22.42
CA VAL A 128 0.61 3.52 -22.57
C VAL A 128 0.55 2.06 -22.99
N ASN A 129 -0.29 1.25 -22.34
CA ASN A 129 -0.42 -0.19 -22.64
C ASN A 129 -1.02 -0.42 -24.05
N ILE A 130 -1.99 0.39 -24.47
CA ILE A 130 -2.55 0.33 -25.85
C ILE A 130 -1.46 0.68 -26.88
N THR A 131 -0.66 1.72 -26.63
CA THR A 131 0.40 2.12 -27.59
C THR A 131 1.57 1.15 -27.61
N ALA A 132 1.89 0.51 -26.49
CA ALA A 132 2.95 -0.49 -26.41
C ALA A 132 2.51 -1.89 -26.93
N GLY A 133 1.20 -2.16 -27.00
CA GLY A 133 0.66 -3.47 -27.34
C GLY A 133 0.82 -4.53 -26.24
N GLU A 134 1.30 -4.15 -25.06
CA GLU A 134 1.52 -5.00 -23.90
C GLU A 134 1.34 -4.21 -22.59
N VAL A 135 1.21 -4.92 -21.46
CA VAL A 135 1.06 -4.29 -20.14
C VAL A 135 2.43 -3.81 -19.63
N VAL A 136 2.76 -2.56 -19.91
CA VAL A 136 4.02 -1.91 -19.52
C VAL A 136 3.90 -1.13 -18.21
N GLN A 137 2.72 -0.54 -17.95
CA GLN A 137 2.48 0.29 -16.78
C GLN A 137 1.24 -0.18 -16.00
N GLY A 138 1.39 -0.31 -14.68
CA GLY A 138 0.28 -0.56 -13.76
C GLY A 138 -0.43 0.75 -13.39
N GLY A 139 -1.76 0.68 -13.24
CA GLY A 139 -2.59 1.82 -12.83
C GLY A 139 -3.12 1.72 -11.40
N SER A 140 -2.65 0.75 -10.59
CA SER A 140 -3.08 0.59 -9.20
C SER A 140 -2.22 1.42 -8.26
N THR A 141 -2.84 2.14 -7.32
CA THR A 141 -2.16 2.92 -6.29
C THR A 141 -1.50 2.02 -5.24
N LEU A 142 -0.59 2.57 -4.43
CA LEU A 142 -0.01 1.86 -3.27
C LEU A 142 -1.09 1.44 -2.27
N THR A 143 -2.11 2.27 -2.07
CA THR A 143 -3.28 1.95 -1.24
C THR A 143 -4.02 0.71 -1.77
N GLN A 144 -4.30 0.65 -3.07
CA GLN A 144 -4.92 -0.50 -3.69
C GLN A 144 -4.06 -1.77 -3.61
N GLN A 145 -2.75 -1.63 -3.77
CA GLN A 145 -1.81 -2.74 -3.64
C GLN A 145 -1.80 -3.30 -2.20
N PHE A 146 -1.79 -2.44 -1.19
CA PHE A 146 -1.88 -2.85 0.20
C PHE A 146 -3.20 -3.59 0.49
N VAL A 147 -4.33 -3.01 0.11
CA VAL A 147 -5.66 -3.64 0.27
C VAL A 147 -5.71 -5.00 -0.41
N LYS A 148 -5.24 -5.09 -1.64
CA LYS A 148 -5.18 -6.35 -2.38
C LYS A 148 -4.39 -7.43 -1.62
N ASN A 149 -3.26 -7.07 -1.04
CA ASN A 149 -2.35 -8.03 -0.40
C ASN A 149 -2.82 -8.47 0.98
N VAL A 150 -3.55 -7.62 1.72
CA VAL A 150 -3.91 -7.86 3.13
C VAL A 150 -5.35 -8.28 3.30
N PHE A 151 -6.28 -7.73 2.51
CA PHE A 151 -7.72 -7.92 2.71
C PHE A 151 -8.38 -8.85 1.68
N LEU A 152 -7.72 -9.12 0.54
CA LEU A 152 -8.35 -9.81 -0.57
C LEU A 152 -7.67 -11.15 -0.91
N THR A 153 -8.40 -12.02 -1.58
CA THR A 153 -7.89 -13.26 -2.15
C THR A 153 -7.13 -13.00 -3.46
N HIS A 154 -6.31 -13.96 -3.88
CA HIS A 154 -5.52 -13.84 -5.11
C HIS A 154 -6.32 -14.09 -6.40
N GLU A 155 -7.63 -14.38 -6.31
CA GLU A 155 -8.47 -14.55 -7.49
C GLU A 155 -8.56 -13.23 -8.29
N GLN A 156 -8.47 -13.35 -9.61
CA GLN A 156 -8.60 -12.21 -10.50
C GLN A 156 -10.02 -12.16 -11.06
N SER A 157 -10.86 -11.30 -10.48
CA SER A 157 -12.22 -11.05 -10.96
C SER A 157 -12.55 -9.54 -10.94
N MET A 158 -13.55 -9.15 -11.70
CA MET A 158 -14.05 -7.76 -11.66
C MET A 158 -14.66 -7.43 -10.30
N GLU A 159 -15.34 -8.39 -9.68
CA GLU A 159 -15.90 -8.22 -8.35
C GLU A 159 -14.81 -7.90 -7.33
N ARG A 160 -13.69 -8.66 -7.35
CA ARG A 160 -12.54 -8.39 -6.50
C ARG A 160 -11.93 -7.00 -6.75
N LYS A 161 -11.91 -6.53 -8.01
CA LYS A 161 -11.39 -5.18 -8.33
C LYS A 161 -12.29 -4.07 -7.79
N ILE A 162 -13.60 -4.28 -7.78
CA ILE A 162 -14.55 -3.36 -7.16
C ILE A 162 -14.38 -3.36 -5.63
N GLU A 163 -14.24 -4.54 -5.01
CA GLU A 163 -13.96 -4.66 -3.57
C GLU A 163 -12.65 -3.95 -3.19
N GLU A 164 -11.59 -4.13 -3.98
CA GLU A 164 -10.32 -3.43 -3.80
C GLU A 164 -10.51 -1.91 -3.80
N ALA A 165 -11.28 -1.39 -4.76
CA ALA A 165 -11.53 0.04 -4.85
C ALA A 165 -12.30 0.57 -3.64
N ILE A 166 -13.36 -0.12 -3.22
CA ILE A 166 -14.18 0.28 -2.05
C ILE A 166 -13.35 0.25 -0.77
N LEU A 167 -12.62 -0.84 -0.52
CA LEU A 167 -11.78 -0.97 0.67
C LEU A 167 -10.64 0.05 0.69
N SER A 168 -10.11 0.42 -0.49
CA SER A 168 -9.08 1.44 -0.60
C SER A 168 -9.60 2.83 -0.24
N LEU A 169 -10.81 3.18 -0.67
CA LEU A 169 -11.48 4.44 -0.27
C LEU A 169 -11.68 4.48 1.25
N MET A 170 -12.20 3.40 1.82
CA MET A 170 -12.42 3.31 3.27
C MET A 170 -11.11 3.33 4.07
N LEU A 171 -10.03 2.76 3.53
CA LEU A 171 -8.73 2.79 4.17
C LEU A 171 -8.19 4.22 4.25
N GLU A 172 -8.27 5.00 3.17
CA GLU A 172 -7.81 6.40 3.14
C GLU A 172 -8.72 7.36 3.94
N ASP A 173 -9.95 6.98 4.19
CA ASP A 173 -10.84 7.72 5.10
C ASP A 173 -10.44 7.54 6.58
N ASN A 174 -9.84 6.41 6.92
CA ASN A 174 -9.47 6.07 8.29
C ASN A 174 -7.98 6.21 8.62
N TYR A 175 -7.11 6.16 7.63
CA TYR A 175 -5.65 6.18 7.80
C TYR A 175 -5.00 7.21 6.88
N THR A 176 -4.00 7.90 7.39
CA THR A 176 -3.20 8.85 6.61
C THR A 176 -2.35 8.12 5.57
N LYS A 177 -1.92 8.83 4.53
CA LYS A 177 -1.00 8.31 3.50
C LYS A 177 0.28 7.74 4.11
N ASP A 178 0.85 8.38 5.13
CA ASP A 178 2.05 7.90 5.82
C ASP A 178 1.80 6.58 6.57
N GLU A 179 0.66 6.44 7.23
CA GLU A 179 0.28 5.19 7.90
C GLU A 179 0.07 4.05 6.91
N ILE A 180 -0.56 4.32 5.77
CA ILE A 180 -0.76 3.32 4.71
C ILE A 180 0.58 2.92 4.08
N LEU A 181 1.48 3.86 3.85
CA LEU A 181 2.83 3.59 3.34
C LEU A 181 3.65 2.77 4.33
N GLU A 182 3.53 3.08 5.62
CA GLU A 182 4.15 2.31 6.71
C GLU A 182 3.61 0.87 6.75
N LEU A 183 2.30 0.70 6.66
CA LEU A 183 1.64 -0.60 6.55
C LEU A 183 2.11 -1.38 5.33
N TYR A 184 2.15 -0.75 4.17
CA TYR A 184 2.62 -1.36 2.93
C TYR A 184 4.05 -1.90 3.07
N LEU A 185 4.98 -1.06 3.54
CA LEU A 185 6.39 -1.43 3.70
C LEU A 185 6.60 -2.55 4.71
N ASN A 186 5.74 -2.65 5.73
CA ASN A 186 5.83 -3.70 6.76
C ASN A 186 5.12 -5.01 6.38
N THR A 187 4.27 -5.02 5.35
CA THR A 187 3.49 -6.22 4.96
C THR A 187 3.87 -6.78 3.60
N THR A 188 4.45 -5.96 2.72
CA THR A 188 4.80 -6.37 1.35
C THR A 188 5.78 -7.53 1.35
N TYR A 189 5.53 -8.49 0.47
CA TYR A 189 6.48 -9.56 0.17
C TYR A 189 7.57 -9.06 -0.79
N PHE A 190 8.82 -9.13 -0.34
CA PHE A 190 9.99 -8.69 -1.07
C PHE A 190 10.80 -9.84 -1.71
N GLY A 191 10.27 -11.05 -1.74
CA GLY A 191 11.00 -12.21 -2.26
C GLY A 191 11.86 -12.93 -1.22
N ALA A 192 12.41 -14.10 -1.57
CA ALA A 192 13.29 -14.92 -0.72
C ALA A 192 12.74 -15.20 0.70
N GLY A 193 11.42 -15.24 0.86
CA GLY A 193 10.74 -15.42 2.14
C GLY A 193 10.70 -14.15 3.02
N ALA A 194 11.12 -12.99 2.52
CA ALA A 194 11.11 -11.74 3.27
C ALA A 194 9.76 -11.04 3.17
N ASN A 195 9.03 -10.98 4.29
CA ASN A 195 7.80 -10.22 4.45
C ASN A 195 8.08 -8.98 5.30
N GLY A 196 7.89 -7.80 4.71
CA GLY A 196 8.17 -6.51 5.30
C GLY A 196 9.63 -6.08 5.19
N ILE A 197 9.80 -4.78 5.32
CA ILE A 197 11.07 -4.06 5.07
C ILE A 197 12.21 -4.52 5.96
N LYS A 198 11.95 -4.85 7.24
CA LYS A 198 12.98 -5.27 8.18
C LYS A 198 13.60 -6.61 7.77
N GLN A 199 12.75 -7.55 7.38
CA GLN A 199 13.23 -8.85 6.89
C GLN A 199 13.97 -8.70 5.56
N ALA A 200 13.45 -7.87 4.64
CA ALA A 200 14.09 -7.63 3.35
C ALA A 200 15.48 -6.99 3.49
N ALA A 201 15.61 -5.94 4.29
CA ALA A 201 16.90 -5.26 4.55
C ALA A 201 17.93 -6.22 5.16
N ASN A 202 17.51 -7.01 6.15
CA ASN A 202 18.39 -8.01 6.75
C ASN A 202 18.74 -9.15 5.77
N LYS A 203 17.76 -9.68 5.05
CA LYS A 203 17.93 -10.80 4.10
C LYS A 203 18.90 -10.46 2.99
N TYR A 204 18.76 -9.30 2.39
CA TYR A 204 19.53 -8.93 1.21
C TYR A 204 20.86 -8.25 1.54
N PHE A 205 20.91 -7.47 2.63
CA PHE A 205 22.09 -6.65 2.93
C PHE A 205 22.70 -6.92 4.32
N GLY A 206 22.03 -7.68 5.19
CA GLY A 206 22.46 -7.86 6.58
C GLY A 206 22.39 -6.57 7.40
N LYS A 207 21.51 -5.64 7.02
CA LYS A 207 21.39 -4.29 7.60
C LYS A 207 20.01 -4.03 8.19
N ALA A 208 19.96 -3.05 9.11
CA ALA A 208 18.69 -2.47 9.52
C ALA A 208 18.14 -1.56 8.40
N PRO A 209 16.80 -1.36 8.29
CA PRO A 209 16.20 -0.47 7.30
C PRO A 209 16.71 0.97 7.36
N SER A 210 17.11 1.47 8.54
CA SER A 210 17.69 2.80 8.72
C SER A 210 19.09 2.97 8.12
N ALA A 211 19.80 1.86 7.89
CA ALA A 211 21.18 1.86 7.42
C ALA A 211 21.32 1.58 5.91
N LEU A 212 20.19 1.48 5.19
CA LEU A 212 20.23 1.27 3.75
C LEU A 212 20.67 2.56 3.03
N SER A 213 21.59 2.40 2.07
CA SER A 213 21.98 3.47 1.14
C SER A 213 20.86 3.74 0.13
N LEU A 214 20.95 4.84 -0.61
CA LEU A 214 20.04 5.16 -1.71
C LEU A 214 20.01 4.03 -2.77
N ALA A 215 21.16 3.48 -3.10
CA ALA A 215 21.26 2.39 -4.07
C ALA A 215 20.60 1.10 -3.56
N GLU A 216 20.77 0.77 -2.27
CA GLU A 216 20.10 -0.38 -1.63
C GLU A 216 18.60 -0.17 -1.47
N ALA A 217 18.16 1.05 -1.12
CA ALA A 217 16.75 1.42 -1.08
C ALA A 217 16.06 1.26 -2.45
N ALA A 218 16.77 1.61 -3.53
CA ALA A 218 16.27 1.41 -4.88
C ALA A 218 16.19 -0.08 -5.27
N VAL A 219 17.05 -0.95 -4.74
CA VAL A 219 16.91 -2.41 -4.88
C VAL A 219 15.63 -2.87 -4.18
N ILE A 220 15.41 -2.49 -2.92
CA ILE A 220 14.20 -2.86 -2.19
C ILE A 220 12.94 -2.44 -2.96
N ALA A 221 12.90 -1.19 -3.44
CA ALA A 221 11.75 -0.67 -4.19
C ALA A 221 11.52 -1.35 -5.55
N ALA A 222 12.53 -2.01 -6.10
CA ALA A 222 12.41 -2.79 -7.33
C ALA A 222 11.66 -4.12 -7.17
N LEU A 223 11.69 -4.70 -5.96
CA LEU A 223 11.26 -6.08 -5.70
C LEU A 223 9.75 -6.32 -5.78
N PRO A 224 8.86 -5.42 -5.31
CA PRO A 224 7.42 -5.68 -5.32
C PRO A 224 6.83 -5.97 -6.71
N TYR A 225 7.47 -5.48 -7.76
CA TYR A 225 7.06 -5.72 -9.16
C TYR A 225 7.08 -7.22 -9.53
N ALA A 226 8.17 -7.93 -9.18
CA ALA A 226 8.33 -9.35 -9.46
C ALA A 226 9.31 -9.98 -8.44
N PRO A 227 8.87 -10.22 -7.18
CA PRO A 227 9.76 -10.52 -6.06
C PRO A 227 10.67 -11.74 -6.26
N SER A 228 10.17 -12.79 -6.94
CA SER A 228 10.95 -13.99 -7.23
C SER A 228 11.90 -13.78 -8.42
N ALA A 229 11.44 -13.13 -9.48
CA ALA A 229 12.24 -12.93 -10.70
C ALA A 229 13.34 -11.86 -10.49
N LEU A 230 13.12 -10.92 -9.56
CA LEU A 230 14.07 -9.84 -9.25
C LEU A 230 14.88 -10.11 -7.97
N ASN A 231 14.82 -11.32 -7.42
CA ASN A 231 15.59 -11.69 -6.23
C ASN A 231 17.09 -11.45 -6.47
N PRO A 232 17.75 -10.49 -5.80
CA PRO A 232 19.14 -10.13 -6.09
C PRO A 232 20.14 -11.24 -5.74
N LEU A 233 19.77 -12.18 -4.87
CA LEU A 233 20.62 -13.31 -4.49
C LEU A 233 20.67 -14.39 -5.59
N GLU A 234 19.67 -14.44 -6.46
CA GLU A 234 19.52 -15.42 -7.54
C GLU A 234 19.66 -14.79 -8.92
N ASN A 235 19.08 -13.60 -9.11
CA ASN A 235 19.01 -12.90 -10.39
C ASN A 235 19.61 -11.46 -10.28
N PRO A 236 20.89 -11.31 -9.92
CA PRO A 236 21.51 -10.00 -9.63
C PRO A 236 21.45 -9.04 -10.82
N GLN A 237 21.56 -9.55 -12.05
CA GLN A 237 21.56 -8.72 -13.27
C GLN A 237 20.20 -8.09 -13.54
N ASP A 238 19.11 -8.86 -13.42
CA ASP A 238 17.77 -8.33 -13.66
C ASP A 238 17.33 -7.42 -12.53
N CYS A 239 17.72 -7.74 -11.30
CA CYS A 239 17.56 -6.84 -10.17
C CYS A 239 18.28 -5.50 -10.40
N LYS A 240 19.53 -5.52 -10.88
CA LYS A 240 20.30 -4.31 -11.21
C LYS A 240 19.63 -3.46 -12.29
N LYS A 241 19.15 -4.10 -13.36
CA LYS A 241 18.38 -3.38 -14.41
C LYS A 241 17.17 -2.67 -13.82
N ARG A 242 16.39 -3.35 -12.98
CA ARG A 242 15.20 -2.77 -12.35
C ARG A 242 15.56 -1.68 -11.35
N GLN A 243 16.61 -1.84 -10.54
CA GLN A 243 17.16 -0.81 -9.65
C GLN A 243 17.48 0.49 -10.41
N LEU A 244 18.10 0.37 -11.59
CA LEU A 244 18.44 1.55 -12.41
C LEU A 244 17.17 2.28 -12.90
N LEU A 245 16.09 1.56 -13.17
CA LEU A 245 14.79 2.17 -13.49
C LEU A 245 14.19 2.91 -12.28
N VAL A 246 14.32 2.34 -11.07
CA VAL A 246 13.89 3.02 -9.83
C VAL A 246 14.67 4.32 -9.64
N LEU A 247 16.01 4.29 -9.73
CA LEU A 247 16.84 5.49 -9.60
C LEU A 247 16.53 6.55 -10.67
N ALA A 248 16.26 6.11 -11.90
CA ALA A 248 15.84 7.01 -12.97
C ALA A 248 14.47 7.66 -12.69
N ALA A 249 13.52 6.90 -12.13
CA ALA A 249 12.22 7.42 -11.71
C ALA A 249 12.38 8.43 -10.56
N MET A 250 13.18 8.13 -9.54
CA MET A 250 13.45 9.06 -8.44
C MET A 250 14.02 10.40 -8.93
N HIS A 251 14.95 10.35 -9.89
CA HIS A 251 15.49 11.57 -10.49
C HIS A 251 14.45 12.30 -11.34
N LYS A 252 13.70 11.58 -12.19
CA LYS A 252 12.65 12.14 -13.05
C LYS A 252 11.61 12.92 -12.26
N TYR A 253 11.25 12.43 -11.07
CA TYR A 253 10.26 13.05 -10.20
C TYR A 253 10.86 13.97 -9.14
N GLY A 254 12.14 14.34 -9.27
CA GLY A 254 12.80 15.33 -8.42
C GLY A 254 13.09 14.88 -6.99
N MET A 255 13.00 13.58 -6.70
CA MET A 255 13.27 13.02 -5.37
C MET A 255 14.76 12.91 -5.04
N ILE A 256 15.60 12.84 -6.08
CA ILE A 256 17.07 12.90 -6.01
C ILE A 256 17.63 13.81 -7.10
N ASN A 257 18.77 14.43 -6.83
CA ASN A 257 19.46 15.23 -7.83
C ASN A 257 20.41 14.39 -8.71
N GLN A 258 21.02 15.03 -9.72
CA GLN A 258 21.91 14.37 -10.67
C GLN A 258 23.17 13.75 -10.01
N ALA A 259 23.72 14.42 -8.98
CA ALA A 259 24.89 13.91 -8.26
C ALA A 259 24.55 12.63 -7.48
N GLN A 260 23.43 12.65 -6.74
CA GLN A 260 22.93 11.47 -6.03
C GLN A 260 22.62 10.31 -6.98
N LEU A 261 22.02 10.60 -8.14
CA LEU A 261 21.79 9.59 -9.17
C LEU A 261 23.08 8.94 -9.64
N ALA A 262 24.11 9.76 -9.93
CA ALA A 262 25.41 9.28 -10.41
C ALA A 262 26.12 8.43 -9.34
N GLU A 263 26.12 8.88 -8.09
CA GLU A 263 26.69 8.18 -6.95
C GLU A 263 25.99 6.83 -6.73
N ALA A 264 24.67 6.80 -6.65
CA ALA A 264 23.90 5.57 -6.45
C ALA A 264 24.06 4.56 -7.59
N LYS A 265 24.22 5.01 -8.84
CA LYS A 265 24.51 4.14 -9.99
C LYS A 265 25.91 3.53 -9.92
N ALA A 266 26.88 4.27 -9.41
CA ALA A 266 28.28 3.84 -9.28
C ALA A 266 28.53 2.97 -8.03
N GLU A 267 27.61 3.00 -7.06
CA GLU A 267 27.73 2.23 -5.82
C GLU A 267 27.77 0.72 -6.12
N ARG A 268 28.78 0.06 -5.59
CA ARG A 268 28.93 -1.41 -5.63
C ARG A 268 28.22 -2.01 -4.43
N ILE A 269 26.97 -2.35 -4.59
CA ILE A 269 26.14 -2.93 -3.52
C ILE A 269 26.67 -4.32 -3.18
N ARG A 270 26.97 -4.56 -1.90
CA ARG A 270 27.33 -5.87 -1.37
C ARG A 270 26.11 -6.55 -0.78
N LEU A 271 25.75 -7.70 -1.32
CA LEU A 271 24.66 -8.55 -0.79
C LEU A 271 25.16 -9.40 0.39
N SER A 272 24.21 -9.90 1.18
CA SER A 272 24.48 -10.72 2.39
C SER A 272 25.24 -12.01 2.09
N ASN A 273 25.11 -12.58 0.89
CA ASN A 273 25.86 -13.75 0.43
C ASN A 273 27.25 -13.42 -0.12
N GLY A 274 27.68 -12.15 -0.06
CA GLY A 274 28.96 -11.67 -0.57
C GLY A 274 28.96 -11.27 -2.06
N THR A 275 27.91 -11.56 -2.81
CA THR A 275 27.75 -11.11 -4.21
C THR A 275 27.70 -9.57 -4.26
N ARG A 276 28.19 -9.00 -5.36
CA ARG A 276 28.12 -7.56 -5.63
C ARG A 276 27.30 -7.29 -6.89
N ILE A 277 26.48 -6.23 -6.82
CA ILE A 277 25.65 -5.77 -7.93
C ILE A 277 25.83 -4.28 -8.19
#